data_62392050f1b60086906218a776eab8bc
#
_entry.id   62392050f1b60086906218a776eab8bc
#
_cell.length_a   1.000
_cell.length_b   1.000
_cell.length_c   1.000
_cell.angle_alpha   90.00
_cell.angle_beta   90.00
_cell.angle_gamma   90.00
#
_symmetry.space_group_name_H-M   'P 1'
#
loop_
_entity.id
_entity.type
_entity.pdbx_description
1 polymer ?
#
loop_
_entity_poly.entity_id
_entity_poly.type
_entity_poly.pdbx_seq_one_letter_code
_entity_poly.pdbx_strand_id
1 'polypeptide(L)'
;MGKISPQDFIGTRTRFQRMRDAKLFTGWIEDFFGTKVVVSSNTNFAVQVGDEFRFEGFGHHISVVFTAELDSVGQLSLVDAGRVTTIEGTNARIVEAKRVSFHLTLVGPVRFSASHENLRMRASDLFAVVIDSTGEHEMIVVDLSQGGIGLISGTPLKAKDYVKIRIETRLGPVDATGNVRYCRLDRDRDGMYRVGIQFMDMDRVNRPRWERYLEKAA
;
A
#
# COMPACT_ATOMS: atom_id res chain seq x y z
N MET A 1 -3.15 -18.54 20.93
CA MET A 1 -2.78 -18.05 19.58
C MET A 1 -3.89 -18.47 18.63
N GLY A 2 -4.59 -17.51 18.00
CA GLY A 2 -5.62 -17.80 17.01
C GLY A 2 -4.99 -18.53 15.81
N LYS A 3 -5.78 -19.36 15.12
CA LYS A 3 -5.34 -20.05 13.91
C LYS A 3 -5.28 -19.02 12.78
N ILE A 4 -4.09 -18.77 12.21
CA ILE A 4 -3.91 -17.86 11.09
C ILE A 4 -4.67 -18.38 9.88
N SER A 5 -5.39 -17.49 9.22
CA SER A 5 -6.19 -17.78 8.05
C SER A 5 -5.83 -16.85 6.87
N PRO A 6 -6.13 -17.23 5.62
CA PRO A 6 -5.91 -16.35 4.47
C PRO A 6 -6.67 -15.02 4.57
N GLN A 7 -7.82 -14.99 5.25
CA GLN A 7 -8.64 -13.81 5.46
C GLN A 7 -7.91 -12.71 6.26
N ASP A 8 -6.95 -13.08 7.11
CA ASP A 8 -6.14 -12.13 7.88
C ASP A 8 -5.23 -11.26 7.00
N PHE A 9 -5.14 -11.59 5.71
CA PHE A 9 -4.35 -10.84 4.73
C PHE A 9 -5.19 -9.95 3.80
N ILE A 10 -6.51 -9.89 3.98
CA ILE A 10 -7.37 -8.96 3.24
C ILE A 10 -6.96 -7.52 3.59
N GLY A 11 -6.88 -6.65 2.58
CA GLY A 11 -6.39 -5.27 2.72
C GLY A 11 -4.87 -5.14 2.77
N THR A 12 -4.10 -6.23 2.76
CA THR A 12 -2.64 -6.18 2.81
C THR A 12 -2.02 -6.10 1.42
N ARG A 13 -0.81 -5.54 1.39
CA ARG A 13 -0.02 -5.48 0.16
C ARG A 13 0.47 -6.86 -0.24
N THR A 14 0.43 -7.14 -1.54
CA THR A 14 0.99 -8.35 -2.11
C THR A 14 1.98 -8.05 -3.23
N ARG A 15 3.01 -8.88 -3.32
CA ARG A 15 3.88 -9.00 -4.47
C ARG A 15 3.48 -10.26 -5.21
N PHE A 16 3.43 -10.22 -6.54
CA PHE A 16 3.10 -11.40 -7.31
C PHE A 16 3.91 -11.49 -8.59
N GLN A 17 4.19 -12.70 -8.98
CA GLN A 17 4.99 -13.06 -10.13
C GLN A 17 4.17 -13.90 -11.09
N ARG A 18 4.10 -13.47 -12.35
CA ARG A 18 3.50 -14.30 -13.40
C ARG A 18 4.45 -15.44 -13.77
N MET A 19 3.94 -16.67 -13.76
CA MET A 19 4.79 -17.86 -13.88
C MET A 19 5.39 -17.99 -15.29
N ARG A 20 4.68 -17.63 -16.35
CA ARG A 20 5.14 -17.84 -17.75
C ARG A 20 6.35 -16.99 -18.16
N ASP A 21 6.56 -15.81 -17.55
CA ASP A 21 7.64 -14.88 -17.95
C ASP A 21 8.38 -14.26 -16.75
N ALA A 22 8.10 -14.75 -15.57
CA ALA A 22 8.72 -14.31 -14.30
C ALA A 22 8.57 -12.81 -14.00
N LYS A 23 7.66 -12.08 -14.68
CA LYS A 23 7.41 -10.67 -14.40
C LYS A 23 6.84 -10.47 -13.02
N LEU A 24 7.38 -9.47 -12.30
CA LEU A 24 6.98 -9.11 -10.96
C LEU A 24 6.02 -7.92 -10.96
N PHE A 25 4.99 -8.01 -10.15
CA PHE A 25 3.96 -7.01 -9.95
C PHE A 25 3.70 -6.80 -8.46
N THR A 26 3.00 -5.72 -8.16
CA THR A 26 2.55 -5.41 -6.80
C THR A 26 1.07 -5.06 -6.82
N GLY A 27 0.38 -5.38 -5.75
CA GLY A 27 -1.05 -5.13 -5.62
C GLY A 27 -1.50 -5.21 -4.18
N TRP A 28 -2.77 -5.42 -4.00
CA TRP A 28 -3.44 -5.57 -2.71
C TRP A 28 -4.37 -6.76 -2.76
N ILE A 29 -4.38 -7.57 -1.72
CA ILE A 29 -5.38 -8.63 -1.54
C ILE A 29 -6.66 -7.94 -1.12
N GLU A 30 -7.68 -7.97 -1.96
CA GLU A 30 -8.96 -7.32 -1.70
C GLU A 30 -9.95 -8.26 -1.01
N ASP A 31 -9.90 -9.54 -1.39
CA ASP A 31 -10.79 -10.54 -0.82
C ASP A 31 -10.18 -11.94 -0.89
N PHE A 32 -10.62 -12.81 0.02
CA PHE A 32 -10.19 -14.19 0.12
C PHE A 32 -11.37 -15.05 0.54
N PHE A 33 -12.03 -15.74 -0.39
CA PHE A 33 -13.21 -16.56 -0.11
C PHE A 33 -13.07 -17.98 -0.66
N GLY A 34 -12.90 -18.95 0.23
CA GLY A 34 -12.68 -20.35 -0.14
C GLY A 34 -11.45 -20.51 -1.02
N THR A 35 -11.64 -20.92 -2.28
CA THR A 35 -10.56 -21.04 -3.27
C THR A 35 -10.45 -19.79 -4.16
N LYS A 36 -11.27 -18.78 -3.96
CA LYS A 36 -11.29 -17.55 -4.76
C LYS A 36 -10.51 -16.45 -4.06
N VAL A 37 -9.74 -15.70 -4.85
CA VAL A 37 -8.95 -14.56 -4.39
C VAL A 37 -9.20 -13.39 -5.31
N VAL A 38 -9.35 -12.20 -4.75
CA VAL A 38 -9.40 -10.95 -5.51
C VAL A 38 -8.16 -10.13 -5.18
N VAL A 39 -7.40 -9.76 -6.19
CA VAL A 39 -6.21 -8.90 -6.05
C VAL A 39 -6.36 -7.68 -6.93
N SER A 40 -6.17 -6.49 -6.40
CA SER A 40 -6.11 -5.27 -7.19
C SER A 40 -4.67 -4.89 -7.53
N SER A 41 -4.47 -4.32 -8.71
CA SER A 41 -3.17 -3.78 -9.13
C SER A 41 -3.35 -2.57 -10.03
N ASN A 42 -2.37 -1.68 -10.01
CA ASN A 42 -2.30 -0.51 -10.89
C ASN A 42 -1.47 -0.84 -12.14
N THR A 43 -1.81 -1.89 -12.84
CA THR A 43 -0.92 -2.45 -13.86
C THR A 43 -1.48 -2.32 -15.26
N ASN A 44 -0.71 -1.70 -16.16
CA ASN A 44 -0.97 -1.66 -17.59
C ASN A 44 -0.23 -2.79 -18.32
N PHE A 45 -0.39 -4.04 -17.90
CA PHE A 45 0.23 -5.16 -18.59
C PHE A 45 -0.83 -6.13 -19.14
N ALA A 46 -0.54 -6.70 -20.28
CA ALA A 46 -1.41 -7.69 -20.88
C ALA A 46 -1.40 -8.98 -20.02
N VAL A 47 -2.56 -9.36 -19.53
CA VAL A 47 -2.83 -10.65 -18.89
C VAL A 47 -3.81 -11.43 -19.73
N GLN A 48 -3.80 -12.74 -19.58
CA GLN A 48 -4.73 -13.66 -20.23
C GLN A 48 -5.39 -14.53 -19.17
N VAL A 49 -6.66 -14.84 -19.36
CA VAL A 49 -7.36 -15.86 -18.56
C VAL A 49 -6.54 -17.16 -18.68
N GLY A 50 -6.34 -17.83 -17.55
CA GLY A 50 -5.44 -18.98 -17.44
C GLY A 50 -3.98 -18.64 -17.10
N ASP A 51 -3.61 -17.34 -17.03
CA ASP A 51 -2.28 -16.98 -16.52
C ASP A 51 -2.16 -17.39 -15.04
N GLU A 52 -1.11 -18.13 -14.70
CA GLU A 52 -0.79 -18.46 -13.33
C GLU A 52 0.12 -17.41 -12.69
N PHE A 53 -0.18 -17.08 -11.44
CA PHE A 53 0.60 -16.15 -10.63
C PHE A 53 0.93 -16.75 -9.28
N ARG A 54 2.17 -16.55 -8.84
CA ARG A 54 2.59 -16.80 -7.46
C ARG A 54 2.52 -15.51 -6.67
N PHE A 55 1.78 -15.52 -5.60
CA PHE A 55 1.55 -14.39 -4.71
C PHE A 55 2.34 -14.55 -3.41
N GLU A 56 2.78 -13.42 -2.88
CA GLU A 56 3.30 -13.28 -1.53
C GLU A 56 2.64 -12.05 -0.89
N GLY A 57 1.72 -12.29 0.04
CA GLY A 57 1.06 -11.25 0.83
C GLY A 57 1.77 -11.07 2.16
N PHE A 58 1.91 -9.81 2.61
CA PHE A 58 2.71 -9.47 3.78
C PHE A 58 1.81 -9.07 4.95
N GLY A 59 1.76 -9.92 5.97
CA GLY A 59 1.13 -9.65 7.26
C GLY A 59 2.12 -9.21 8.33
N HIS A 60 1.64 -9.07 9.55
CA HIS A 60 2.46 -8.69 10.71
C HIS A 60 3.28 -9.89 11.19
N HIS A 61 4.58 -9.93 10.89
CA HIS A 61 5.51 -11.05 11.17
C HIS A 61 5.25 -12.35 10.39
N ILE A 62 4.25 -12.39 9.55
CA ILE A 62 3.89 -13.58 8.76
C ILE A 62 3.59 -13.14 7.34
N SER A 63 4.04 -13.92 6.38
CA SER A 63 3.62 -13.82 4.99
C SER A 63 2.75 -15.00 4.61
N VAL A 64 1.82 -14.76 3.68
CA VAL A 64 1.05 -15.78 3.00
C VAL A 64 1.59 -15.96 1.59
N VAL A 65 1.83 -17.21 1.20
CA VAL A 65 2.28 -17.56 -0.16
C VAL A 65 1.27 -18.51 -0.77
N PHE A 66 0.81 -18.20 -1.97
CA PHE A 66 -0.10 -19.05 -2.74
C PHE A 66 0.12 -18.89 -4.24
N THR A 67 -0.35 -19.85 -5.01
CA THR A 67 -0.42 -19.80 -6.47
C THR A 67 -1.89 -19.79 -6.87
N ALA A 68 -2.23 -18.95 -7.84
CA ALA A 68 -3.59 -18.84 -8.34
C ALA A 68 -3.60 -18.55 -9.84
N GLU A 69 -4.62 -19.08 -10.51
CA GLU A 69 -4.88 -18.90 -11.93
C GLU A 69 -5.88 -17.78 -12.14
N LEU A 70 -5.69 -16.99 -13.17
CA LEU A 70 -6.56 -15.86 -13.51
C LEU A 70 -7.84 -16.35 -14.18
N ASP A 71 -8.97 -16.12 -13.55
CA ASP A 71 -10.31 -16.41 -14.09
C ASP A 71 -10.82 -15.24 -14.94
N SER A 72 -10.68 -14.01 -14.45
CA SER A 72 -11.16 -12.81 -15.13
C SER A 72 -10.48 -11.55 -14.62
N VAL A 73 -10.55 -10.48 -15.42
CA VAL A 73 -10.09 -9.14 -15.08
C VAL A 73 -11.29 -8.20 -15.04
N GLY A 74 -11.44 -7.50 -13.93
CA GLY A 74 -12.45 -6.46 -13.74
C GLY A 74 -11.79 -5.08 -13.60
N GLN A 75 -12.59 -4.03 -13.79
CA GLN A 75 -12.23 -2.70 -13.36
C GLN A 75 -12.81 -2.46 -11.97
N LEU A 76 -11.99 -2.08 -11.00
CA LEU A 76 -12.50 -1.58 -9.73
C LEU A 76 -13.08 -0.19 -9.97
N SER A 77 -14.37 -0.03 -9.69
CA SER A 77 -14.98 1.28 -9.68
C SER A 77 -14.38 2.07 -8.49
N LEU A 78 -14.05 3.32 -8.73
CA LEU A 78 -13.44 4.23 -7.74
C LEU A 78 -14.32 4.55 -6.52
N VAL A 79 -15.57 4.16 -6.54
CA VAL A 79 -16.50 4.32 -5.40
C VAL A 79 -16.03 3.50 -4.19
N ASP A 80 -15.33 2.38 -4.41
CA ASP A 80 -14.81 1.51 -3.35
C ASP A 80 -13.38 1.90 -2.89
N ALA A 81 -12.73 2.81 -3.60
CA ALA A 81 -11.35 3.24 -3.34
C ALA A 81 -11.24 4.53 -2.52
N GLY A 82 -12.20 4.79 -1.61
CA GLY A 82 -12.20 5.99 -0.75
C GLY A 82 -12.40 7.29 -1.53
N ARG A 83 -13.31 8.14 -1.08
CA ARG A 83 -13.60 9.46 -1.66
C ARG A 83 -12.31 10.26 -1.83
N VAL A 84 -12.06 10.67 -3.05
CA VAL A 84 -11.04 11.68 -3.34
C VAL A 84 -11.52 13.01 -2.79
N THR A 85 -10.93 13.47 -1.71
CA THR A 85 -11.18 14.80 -1.18
C THR A 85 -10.33 15.78 -1.96
N THR A 86 -10.98 16.78 -2.55
CA THR A 86 -10.27 17.92 -3.15
C THR A 86 -9.72 18.75 -1.99
N ILE A 87 -8.40 18.90 -1.92
CA ILE A 87 -7.77 19.82 -0.96
C ILE A 87 -7.97 21.23 -1.53
N GLU A 88 -8.81 22.04 -0.88
CA GLU A 88 -8.95 23.45 -1.22
C GLU A 88 -7.60 24.16 -1.02
N GLY A 89 -7.13 24.83 -2.07
CA GLY A 89 -5.90 25.62 -2.04
C GLY A 89 -4.68 25.02 -2.74
N THR A 90 -4.72 23.77 -3.18
CA THR A 90 -3.68 23.20 -4.03
C THR A 90 -4.21 22.92 -5.43
N ASN A 91 -3.40 23.22 -6.47
CA ASN A 91 -3.72 22.88 -7.86
C ASN A 91 -3.58 21.37 -8.16
N ALA A 92 -3.54 20.52 -7.15
CA ALA A 92 -3.44 19.09 -7.28
C ALA A 92 -4.81 18.50 -7.65
N ARG A 93 -5.08 18.37 -8.93
CA ARG A 93 -6.10 17.45 -9.44
C ARG A 93 -5.60 16.03 -9.20
N ILE A 94 -6.23 15.32 -8.27
CA ILE A 94 -6.03 13.88 -8.15
C ILE A 94 -6.73 13.23 -9.35
N VAL A 95 -5.96 12.86 -10.36
CA VAL A 95 -6.46 12.07 -11.48
C VAL A 95 -6.68 10.65 -10.98
N GLU A 96 -7.88 10.14 -11.23
CA GLU A 96 -8.31 8.79 -10.83
C GLU A 96 -7.37 7.71 -11.35
N ALA A 97 -6.72 6.99 -10.47
CA ALA A 97 -5.91 5.84 -10.86
C ALA A 97 -6.83 4.69 -11.31
N LYS A 98 -6.69 4.25 -12.55
CA LYS A 98 -7.36 3.04 -13.03
C LYS A 98 -6.77 1.83 -12.33
N ARG A 99 -7.54 1.21 -11.44
CA ARG A 99 -7.20 -0.07 -10.84
C ARG A 99 -7.89 -1.20 -11.58
N VAL A 100 -7.17 -2.28 -11.78
CA VAL A 100 -7.72 -3.53 -12.28
C VAL A 100 -7.83 -4.51 -11.12
N SER A 101 -8.94 -5.23 -11.06
CA SER A 101 -9.11 -6.38 -10.17
C SER A 101 -8.84 -7.67 -10.94
N PHE A 102 -8.04 -8.53 -10.37
CA PHE A 102 -7.81 -9.88 -10.82
C PHE A 102 -8.65 -10.82 -9.97
N HIS A 103 -9.59 -11.52 -10.60
CA HIS A 103 -10.35 -12.58 -9.97
C HIS A 103 -9.63 -13.89 -10.27
N LEU A 104 -9.23 -14.60 -9.24
CA LEU A 104 -8.32 -15.74 -9.34
C LEU A 104 -8.86 -16.94 -8.58
N THR A 105 -8.47 -18.12 -9.03
CA THR A 105 -8.72 -19.39 -8.34
C THR A 105 -7.39 -19.98 -7.85
N LEU A 106 -7.33 -20.39 -6.58
CA LEU A 106 -6.15 -21.07 -6.03
C LEU A 106 -5.86 -22.36 -6.76
N VAL A 107 -4.59 -22.57 -7.16
CA VAL A 107 -4.09 -23.76 -7.84
C VAL A 107 -3.32 -24.69 -6.88
N GLY A 108 -3.31 -24.39 -5.60
CA GLY A 108 -2.59 -25.20 -4.62
C GLY A 108 -2.83 -24.74 -3.19
N PRO A 109 -2.11 -25.33 -2.25
CA PRO A 109 -2.27 -24.97 -0.85
C PRO A 109 -1.74 -23.56 -0.56
N VAL A 110 -2.43 -22.86 0.33
CA VAL A 110 -1.95 -21.64 0.94
C VAL A 110 -0.93 -21.99 2.01
N ARG A 111 0.23 -21.34 1.97
CA ARG A 111 1.33 -21.53 2.93
C ARG A 111 1.58 -20.25 3.69
N PHE A 112 1.91 -20.40 4.96
CA PHE A 112 2.30 -19.29 5.83
C PHE A 112 3.77 -19.45 6.20
N SER A 113 4.51 -18.35 6.20
CA SER A 113 5.92 -18.33 6.62
C SER A 113 6.21 -17.11 7.47
N ALA A 114 7.26 -17.15 8.29
CA ALA A 114 7.73 -15.97 9.00
C ALA A 114 8.13 -14.89 7.97
N SER A 115 7.67 -13.67 8.18
CA SER A 115 8.01 -12.52 7.34
C SER A 115 8.88 -11.55 8.12
N HIS A 116 9.93 -11.04 7.48
CA HIS A 116 10.74 -9.95 8.00
C HIS A 116 10.29 -8.59 7.45
N GLU A 117 9.32 -8.57 6.54
CA GLU A 117 8.76 -7.33 6.01
C GLU A 117 7.62 -6.84 6.92
N ASN A 118 7.64 -5.54 7.23
CA ASN A 118 6.55 -4.92 7.97
C ASN A 118 5.27 -4.93 7.13
N LEU A 119 4.16 -5.29 7.75
CA LEU A 119 2.83 -5.15 7.17
C LEU A 119 2.67 -3.76 6.58
N ARG A 120 2.24 -3.69 5.31
CA ARG A 120 1.82 -2.45 4.68
C ARG A 120 0.33 -2.50 4.41
N MET A 121 -0.38 -1.59 5.02
CA MET A 121 -1.82 -1.42 4.87
C MET A 121 -2.12 -0.23 3.98
N ARG A 122 -3.24 -0.29 3.28
CA ARG A 122 -3.78 0.88 2.59
C ARG A 122 -4.20 1.94 3.59
N ALA A 123 -3.88 3.19 3.30
CA ALA A 123 -4.46 4.31 4.01
C ALA A 123 -5.63 4.87 3.17
N SER A 124 -6.74 5.19 3.84
CA SER A 124 -7.82 6.00 3.31
C SER A 124 -7.95 7.26 4.16
N ASP A 125 -8.16 8.40 3.51
CA ASP A 125 -8.44 9.68 4.18
C ASP A 125 -7.41 10.09 5.25
N LEU A 126 -6.13 9.78 5.00
CA LEU A 126 -5.03 10.13 5.89
C LEU A 126 -4.06 11.08 5.19
N PHE A 127 -3.71 12.16 5.88
CA PHE A 127 -2.80 13.18 5.38
C PHE A 127 -1.56 13.26 6.26
N ALA A 128 -0.46 13.69 5.66
CA ALA A 128 0.77 13.97 6.36
C ALA A 128 1.37 15.30 5.88
N VAL A 129 1.94 16.05 6.81
CA VAL A 129 2.80 17.18 6.52
C VAL A 129 4.24 16.69 6.61
N VAL A 130 4.97 16.84 5.52
CA VAL A 130 6.40 16.51 5.45
C VAL A 130 7.18 17.80 5.37
N ILE A 131 8.16 17.96 6.24
CA ILE A 131 9.01 19.14 6.34
C ILE A 131 10.42 18.75 5.94
N ASP A 132 10.92 19.36 4.89
CA ASP A 132 12.28 19.21 4.40
C ASP A 132 13.02 20.56 4.38
N SER A 133 14.17 20.63 3.72
CA SER A 133 14.97 21.86 3.59
C SER A 133 14.29 22.94 2.71
N THR A 134 13.28 22.58 1.94
CA THR A 134 12.55 23.49 1.02
C THR A 134 11.27 24.05 1.64
N GLY A 135 10.77 23.42 2.71
CA GLY A 135 9.57 23.87 3.42
C GLY A 135 8.66 22.73 3.87
N GLU A 136 7.39 23.08 4.05
CA GLU A 136 6.33 22.16 4.43
C GLU A 136 5.53 21.73 3.19
N HIS A 137 5.25 20.43 3.11
CA HIS A 137 4.53 19.82 2.00
C HIS A 137 3.38 18.97 2.54
N GLU A 138 2.15 19.33 2.21
CA GLU A 138 0.99 18.48 2.48
C GLU A 138 0.92 17.35 1.47
N MET A 139 0.77 16.12 1.96
CA MET A 139 0.79 14.91 1.16
C MET A 139 -0.31 13.94 1.57
N ILE A 140 -0.80 13.16 0.62
CA ILE A 140 -1.78 12.11 0.87
C ILE A 140 -1.04 10.83 1.23
N VAL A 141 -1.40 10.23 2.36
CA VAL A 141 -0.89 8.90 2.75
C VAL A 141 -1.68 7.84 1.97
N VAL A 142 -1.00 6.96 1.28
CA VAL A 142 -1.61 5.91 0.47
C VAL A 142 -1.31 4.49 0.95
N ASP A 143 -0.22 4.33 1.67
CA ASP A 143 0.06 3.11 2.43
C ASP A 143 0.88 3.44 3.69
N LEU A 144 0.74 2.60 4.68
CA LEU A 144 1.37 2.76 5.98
C LEU A 144 1.84 1.41 6.53
N SER A 145 2.89 1.45 7.33
CA SER A 145 3.44 0.30 8.04
C SER A 145 4.08 0.74 9.35
N GLN A 146 4.47 -0.21 10.18
CA GLN A 146 5.20 0.11 11.42
C GLN A 146 6.48 0.91 11.16
N GLY A 147 7.18 0.64 10.07
CA GLY A 147 8.48 1.25 9.74
C GLY A 147 8.43 2.40 8.74
N GLY A 148 7.25 2.85 8.29
CA GLY A 148 7.20 3.94 7.32
C GLY A 148 5.85 4.13 6.64
N ILE A 149 5.82 5.11 5.73
CA ILE A 149 4.63 5.51 4.98
C ILE A 149 4.93 5.65 3.49
N GLY A 150 3.91 5.39 2.68
CA GLY A 150 3.89 5.75 1.26
C GLY A 150 2.96 6.94 1.04
N LEU A 151 3.42 7.92 0.26
CA LEU A 151 2.76 9.20 0.06
C LEU A 151 2.58 9.49 -1.42
N ILE A 152 1.60 10.35 -1.72
CA ILE A 152 1.48 11.05 -2.99
C ILE A 152 1.71 12.53 -2.73
N SER A 153 2.57 13.13 -3.55
CA SER A 153 2.97 14.54 -3.46
C SER A 153 2.83 15.24 -4.80
N GLY A 154 2.45 16.51 -4.80
CA GLY A 154 2.53 17.39 -5.99
C GLY A 154 3.95 17.92 -6.25
N THR A 155 4.83 17.83 -5.25
CA THR A 155 6.23 18.29 -5.33
C THR A 155 7.19 17.11 -5.14
N PRO A 156 8.30 17.04 -5.90
CA PRO A 156 9.29 16.00 -5.70
C PRO A 156 10.09 16.24 -4.41
N LEU A 157 10.32 15.17 -3.64
CA LEU A 157 11.28 15.17 -2.55
C LEU A 157 12.59 14.53 -3.03
N LYS A 158 13.70 14.97 -2.45
CA LYS A 158 15.01 14.41 -2.77
C LYS A 158 15.19 13.09 -2.01
N ALA A 159 15.52 12.03 -2.77
CA ALA A 159 15.82 10.73 -2.17
C ALA A 159 17.03 10.81 -1.23
N LYS A 160 16.96 10.09 -0.11
CA LYS A 160 17.93 10.06 1.00
C LYS A 160 17.91 11.29 1.92
N ASP A 161 17.11 12.31 1.66
CA ASP A 161 16.98 13.42 2.58
C ASP A 161 16.28 12.98 3.88
N TYR A 162 16.68 13.61 4.98
CA TYR A 162 16.01 13.53 6.27
C TYR A 162 14.87 14.52 6.31
N VAL A 163 13.72 14.05 6.78
CA VAL A 163 12.51 14.85 6.86
C VAL A 163 11.83 14.69 8.22
N LYS A 164 11.13 15.74 8.66
CA LYS A 164 10.18 15.63 9.76
C LYS A 164 8.81 15.35 9.15
N ILE A 165 8.02 14.55 9.87
CA ILE A 165 6.73 14.10 9.38
C ILE A 165 5.73 14.26 10.50
N ARG A 166 4.58 14.87 10.19
CA ARG A 166 3.40 14.89 11.04
C ARG A 166 2.27 14.21 10.31
N ILE A 167 1.72 13.15 10.90
CA ILE A 167 0.61 12.38 10.33
C ILE A 167 -0.62 12.67 11.16
N GLU A 168 -1.68 13.20 10.52
CA GLU A 168 -2.94 13.47 11.19
C GLU A 168 -3.78 12.19 11.26
N THR A 169 -3.86 11.59 12.44
CA THR A 169 -4.63 10.36 12.66
C THR A 169 -5.86 10.64 13.55
N ARG A 170 -6.85 9.76 13.47
CA ARG A 170 -8.04 9.80 14.36
C ARG A 170 -7.70 9.63 15.86
N LEU A 171 -6.50 9.20 16.19
CA LEU A 171 -6.00 9.09 17.57
C LEU A 171 -5.15 10.30 17.98
N GLY A 172 -5.12 11.34 17.14
CA GLY A 172 -4.30 12.54 17.27
C GLY A 172 -3.05 12.49 16.39
N PRO A 173 -2.33 13.62 16.30
CA PRO A 173 -1.15 13.72 15.44
C PRO A 173 -0.04 12.77 15.90
N VAL A 174 0.70 12.24 14.93
CA VAL A 174 1.89 11.42 15.15
C VAL A 174 3.07 12.11 14.47
N ASP A 175 4.06 12.50 15.26
CA ASP A 175 5.29 13.10 14.79
C ASP A 175 6.38 12.03 14.69
N ALA A 176 7.13 12.07 13.60
CA ALA A 176 8.28 11.20 13.34
C ALA A 176 9.37 11.93 12.57
N THR A 177 10.58 11.39 12.60
CA THR A 177 11.61 11.72 11.63
C THR A 177 11.83 10.53 10.71
N GLY A 178 12.18 10.80 9.48
CA GLY A 178 12.33 9.75 8.48
C GLY A 178 13.34 10.07 7.40
N ASN A 179 13.60 9.07 6.59
CA ASN A 179 14.45 9.18 5.41
C ASN A 179 13.64 8.88 4.16
N VAL A 180 13.75 9.74 3.15
CA VAL A 180 13.12 9.53 1.84
C VAL A 180 13.82 8.37 1.12
N ARG A 181 13.18 7.23 1.02
CA ARG A 181 13.75 6.03 0.37
C ARG A 181 13.68 6.11 -1.13
N TYR A 182 12.59 6.66 -1.64
CA TYR A 182 12.41 6.93 -3.08
C TYR A 182 11.42 8.07 -3.28
N CYS A 183 11.61 8.78 -4.40
CA CYS A 183 10.65 9.71 -4.98
C CYS A 183 10.67 9.50 -6.49
N ARG A 184 9.53 9.23 -7.08
CA ARG A 184 9.39 8.96 -8.52
C ARG A 184 8.04 9.46 -9.01
N LEU A 185 7.93 9.78 -10.29
CA LEU A 185 6.64 10.07 -10.91
C LEU A 185 5.66 8.93 -10.65
N ASP A 186 4.46 9.28 -10.21
CA ASP A 186 3.38 8.33 -10.07
C ASP A 186 2.88 7.94 -11.45
N ARG A 187 2.70 6.64 -11.71
CA ARG A 187 2.28 6.14 -13.03
C ARG A 187 0.80 6.33 -13.30
N ASP A 188 0.04 6.51 -12.23
CA ASP A 188 -1.41 6.52 -12.25
C ASP A 188 -1.99 7.93 -12.06
N ARG A 189 -1.11 8.93 -11.78
CA ARG A 189 -1.49 10.32 -11.53
C ARG A 189 -0.50 11.25 -12.19
N ASP A 190 -0.94 11.90 -13.27
CA ASP A 190 -0.10 12.84 -14.02
C ASP A 190 0.35 14.01 -13.13
N GLY A 191 1.64 14.33 -13.21
CA GLY A 191 2.25 15.43 -12.46
C GLY A 191 2.43 15.17 -10.96
N MET A 192 2.09 13.96 -10.45
CA MET A 192 2.24 13.59 -9.06
C MET A 192 3.45 12.67 -8.85
N TYR A 193 3.95 12.67 -7.63
CA TYR A 193 5.09 11.86 -7.21
C TYR A 193 4.68 10.84 -6.17
N ARG A 194 5.11 9.59 -6.36
CA ARG A 194 5.04 8.54 -5.35
C ARG A 194 6.29 8.62 -4.48
N VAL A 195 6.11 8.87 -3.19
CA VAL A 195 7.18 9.02 -2.22
C VAL A 195 7.09 7.91 -1.18
N GLY A 196 8.21 7.28 -0.87
CA GLY A 196 8.30 6.33 0.24
C GLY A 196 9.24 6.87 1.31
N ILE A 197 8.75 6.96 2.55
CA ILE A 197 9.53 7.40 3.69
C ILE A 197 9.64 6.27 4.71
N GLN A 198 10.87 5.98 5.12
CA GLN A 198 11.16 5.08 6.23
C GLN A 198 11.30 5.91 7.50
N PHE A 199 10.62 5.54 8.56
CA PHE A 199 10.82 6.14 9.88
C PHE A 199 12.20 5.78 10.43
N MET A 200 12.91 6.78 10.91
CA MET A 200 14.20 6.63 11.57
C MET A 200 14.04 6.74 13.08
N ASP A 201 13.23 7.70 13.51
CA ASP A 201 12.95 7.90 14.91
C ASP A 201 11.51 8.35 15.14
N MET A 202 10.97 7.95 16.27
CA MET A 202 9.66 8.32 16.77
C MET A 202 9.73 8.27 18.29
N ASP A 203 9.34 9.34 18.93
CA ASP A 203 9.44 9.47 20.38
C ASP A 203 8.56 8.47 21.15
N ARG A 204 8.73 8.45 22.47
CA ARG A 204 8.03 7.53 23.37
C ARG A 204 6.51 7.73 23.44
N VAL A 205 6.00 8.88 23.00
CA VAL A 205 4.55 9.19 22.97
C VAL A 205 3.96 8.82 21.62
N ASN A 206 4.68 9.16 20.54
CA ASN A 206 4.21 8.96 19.18
C ASN A 206 4.26 7.49 18.74
N ARG A 207 5.29 6.75 19.12
CA ARG A 207 5.43 5.32 18.76
C ARG A 207 4.26 4.45 19.20
N PRO A 208 3.82 4.45 20.49
CA PRO A 208 2.66 3.67 20.91
C PRO A 208 1.35 4.15 20.27
N ARG A 209 1.23 5.46 19.97
CA ARG A 209 0.06 6.00 19.27
C ARG A 209 0.00 5.48 17.83
N TRP A 210 1.15 5.44 17.16
CA TRP A 210 1.26 4.89 15.80
C TRP A 210 0.92 3.39 15.77
N GLU A 211 1.50 2.59 16.64
CA GLU A 211 1.23 1.16 16.76
C GLU A 211 -0.26 0.89 17.01
N ARG A 212 -0.87 1.61 17.96
CA ARG A 212 -2.31 1.51 18.23
C ARG A 212 -3.18 1.96 17.05
N TYR A 213 -2.71 2.93 16.28
CA TYR A 213 -3.40 3.34 15.05
C TYR A 213 -3.39 2.21 14.02
N LEU A 214 -2.23 1.57 13.80
CA LEU A 214 -2.09 0.44 12.89
C LEU A 214 -2.98 -0.75 13.30
N GLU A 215 -3.01 -1.10 14.59
CA GLU A 215 -3.88 -2.17 15.11
C GLU A 215 -5.38 -1.94 14.85
N LYS A 216 -5.80 -0.68 14.82
CA LYS A 216 -7.21 -0.33 14.57
C LYS A 216 -7.53 -0.10 13.09
N ALA A 217 -6.52 0.02 12.25
CA ALA A 217 -6.64 0.20 10.81
C ALA A 217 -6.57 -1.15 10.07
N ALA A 218 -6.03 -2.18 10.72
CA ALA A 218 -6.06 -3.57 10.26
C ALA A 218 -7.42 -4.22 10.58
#